data_42f4d4949cc317fde2656f041fb0ac3f
#
_entry.id   42f4d4949cc317fde2656f041fb0ac3f
#
_cell.length_a   1.000
_cell.length_b   1.000
_cell.length_c   1.000
_cell.angle_alpha   90.00
_cell.angle_beta   90.00
_cell.angle_gamma   90.00
#
_symmetry.space_group_name_H-M   'P 1'
#
loop_
_entity.id
_entity.type
_entity.pdbx_description
1 polymer ?
#
loop_
_entity_poly.entity_id
_entity_poly.type
_entity_poly.pdbx_seq_one_letter_code
_entity_poly.pdbx_strand_id
1 'polypeptide(L)'
;MLNKFLIFCFIIVLYNKSFSDVNTDKIINYLSNFNTLRSNFIQVNSNGDILTGKVALIRPGKFRVEYNEISVLIISDGRKVAVINKDIKNISFYSLKDLPASMILFKDISLNNIHLHTSKNLENRIEITFSTKQKKDDEKIHITFEKKPLIMKKWSIDRLDNNKTEIMFNNLLLDNELDLKLFDIEREDPRITPWKN
;
A
#
# COMPACT_ATOMS: atom_id res chain seq x y z
N MET A 1 -70.14 27.03 -2.24
CA MET A 1 -69.41 26.03 -1.40
C MET A 1 -68.08 25.74 -2.09
N LEU A 2 -67.04 26.32 -1.57
CA LEU A 2 -65.71 26.26 -2.21
C LEU A 2 -64.84 25.28 -1.45
N ASN A 3 -64.62 24.09 -2.03
CA ASN A 3 -63.80 23.05 -1.49
C ASN A 3 -62.32 23.48 -1.59
N LYS A 4 -61.73 23.77 -0.45
CA LYS A 4 -60.28 23.98 -0.33
C LYS A 4 -59.59 22.63 -0.35
N PHE A 5 -59.01 22.26 -1.49
CA PHE A 5 -58.13 21.11 -1.62
C PHE A 5 -56.74 21.48 -1.08
N LEU A 6 -56.45 21.03 0.10
CA LEU A 6 -55.16 21.27 0.77
C LEU A 6 -54.15 20.28 0.20
N ILE A 7 -53.32 20.70 -0.75
CA ILE A 7 -52.22 19.94 -1.27
C ILE A 7 -51.09 19.99 -0.23
N PHE A 8 -50.96 18.87 0.53
CA PHE A 8 -49.84 18.67 1.45
C PHE A 8 -48.65 18.15 0.65
N CYS A 9 -47.78 19.09 0.21
CA CYS A 9 -46.51 18.75 -0.39
C CYS A 9 -45.60 18.15 0.69
N PHE A 10 -45.53 16.82 0.70
CA PHE A 10 -44.57 16.07 1.51
C PHE A 10 -43.18 16.23 0.85
N ILE A 11 -42.40 17.21 1.28
CA ILE A 11 -41.02 17.39 0.86
C ILE A 11 -40.26 16.27 1.55
N ILE A 12 -40.04 15.16 0.83
CA ILE A 12 -39.07 14.11 1.22
C ILE A 12 -37.70 14.74 0.98
N VAL A 13 -37.13 15.33 2.03
CA VAL A 13 -35.72 15.69 2.07
C VAL A 13 -34.97 14.38 2.10
N LEU A 14 -34.52 13.94 0.93
CA LEU A 14 -33.56 12.87 0.82
C LEU A 14 -32.26 13.38 1.47
N TYR A 15 -32.11 13.08 2.75
CA TYR A 15 -30.82 13.17 3.41
C TYR A 15 -29.91 12.15 2.71
N ASN A 16 -29.26 12.58 1.64
CA ASN A 16 -28.05 11.92 1.20
C ASN A 16 -27.06 12.04 2.35
N LYS A 17 -27.07 11.07 3.27
CA LYS A 17 -25.94 10.87 4.16
C LYS A 17 -24.77 10.61 3.22
N SER A 18 -24.04 11.67 2.90
CA SER A 18 -22.69 11.55 2.42
C SER A 18 -21.97 10.67 3.46
N PHE A 19 -21.89 9.38 3.21
CA PHE A 19 -21.11 8.42 3.97
C PHE A 19 -19.64 8.61 3.58
N SER A 20 -19.22 9.82 3.49
CA SER A 20 -17.88 10.29 3.53
C SER A 20 -17.68 10.73 4.99
N ASP A 21 -16.75 10.43 5.69
CA ASP A 21 -15.36 10.61 5.46
C ASP A 21 -14.54 10.61 6.73
N VAL A 22 -15.13 10.54 7.92
CA VAL A 22 -14.34 10.46 9.17
C VAL A 22 -13.34 9.28 9.13
N ASN A 23 -13.68 8.24 8.38
CA ASN A 23 -12.80 7.08 8.25
C ASN A 23 -11.78 7.25 7.11
N THR A 24 -12.16 7.85 6.00
CA THR A 24 -11.24 8.11 4.88
C THR A 24 -10.14 9.07 5.30
N ASP A 25 -10.49 10.17 5.95
CA ASP A 25 -9.50 11.14 6.46
C ASP A 25 -8.55 10.49 7.48
N LYS A 26 -9.06 9.66 8.39
CA LYS A 26 -8.22 8.92 9.33
C LYS A 26 -7.24 7.97 8.63
N ILE A 27 -7.69 7.30 7.57
CA ILE A 27 -6.84 6.40 6.80
C ILE A 27 -5.78 7.18 6.02
N ILE A 28 -6.17 8.26 5.34
CA ILE A 28 -5.22 9.12 4.64
C ILE A 28 -4.19 9.69 5.62
N ASN A 29 -4.64 10.15 6.77
CA ASN A 29 -3.78 10.66 7.83
C ASN A 29 -2.82 9.55 8.35
N TYR A 30 -3.33 8.34 8.58
CA TYR A 30 -2.50 7.19 8.95
C TYR A 30 -1.43 6.93 7.89
N LEU A 31 -1.84 6.84 6.60
CA LEU A 31 -0.93 6.57 5.50
C LEU A 31 0.09 7.69 5.25
N SER A 32 -0.22 8.94 5.58
CA SER A 32 0.64 10.11 5.34
C SER A 32 1.64 10.35 6.48
N ASN A 33 1.32 9.94 7.70
CA ASN A 33 2.06 10.40 8.88
C ASN A 33 3.25 9.53 9.29
N PHE A 34 3.25 8.23 8.98
CA PHE A 34 4.41 7.41 9.34
C PHE A 34 5.64 7.70 8.45
N ASN A 35 6.82 7.61 9.03
CA ASN A 35 8.11 7.79 8.36
C ASN A 35 8.80 6.47 8.07
N THR A 36 8.69 5.52 8.98
CA THR A 36 9.29 4.19 8.85
C THR A 36 8.25 3.12 9.06
N LEU A 37 8.49 1.98 8.41
CA LEU A 37 7.67 0.77 8.55
C LEU A 37 8.58 -0.44 8.57
N ARG A 38 8.30 -1.37 9.47
CA ARG A 38 8.89 -2.71 9.51
C ARG A 38 7.81 -3.74 9.78
N SER A 39 7.81 -4.84 9.02
CA SER A 39 6.87 -5.94 9.22
C SER A 39 7.43 -7.25 8.71
N ASN A 40 6.95 -8.35 9.24
CA ASN A 40 6.91 -9.61 8.50
C ASN A 40 5.70 -9.58 7.56
N PHE A 41 5.76 -10.29 6.45
CA PHE A 41 4.64 -10.37 5.53
C PHE A 41 4.41 -11.78 4.99
N ILE A 42 3.19 -12.01 4.54
CA ILE A 42 2.78 -13.14 3.71
C ILE A 42 2.26 -12.54 2.41
N GLN A 43 2.83 -12.95 1.29
CA GLN A 43 2.40 -12.57 -0.05
C GLN A 43 1.71 -13.75 -0.73
N VAL A 44 0.56 -13.48 -1.35
CA VAL A 44 -0.18 -14.44 -2.18
C VAL A 44 -0.24 -13.87 -3.58
N ASN A 45 0.27 -14.61 -4.55
CA ASN A 45 0.26 -14.25 -5.96
C ASN A 45 -0.99 -14.78 -6.67
N SER A 46 -1.31 -14.26 -7.84
CA SER A 46 -2.48 -14.66 -8.64
C SER A 46 -2.47 -16.14 -9.04
N ASN A 47 -1.30 -16.76 -9.16
CA ASN A 47 -1.14 -18.20 -9.45
C ASN A 47 -1.29 -19.10 -8.19
N GLY A 48 -1.54 -18.52 -7.01
CA GLY A 48 -1.68 -19.22 -5.75
C GLY A 48 -0.36 -19.44 -4.99
N ASP A 49 0.77 -19.02 -5.51
CA ASP A 49 2.05 -19.11 -4.79
C ASP A 49 2.02 -18.24 -3.53
N ILE A 50 2.54 -18.81 -2.45
CA ILE A 50 2.65 -18.13 -1.16
C ILE A 50 4.13 -17.93 -0.86
N LEU A 51 4.50 -16.69 -0.62
CA LEU A 51 5.84 -16.28 -0.20
C LEU A 51 5.73 -15.56 1.14
N THR A 52 6.73 -15.76 1.98
CA THR A 52 6.85 -15.02 3.25
C THR A 52 8.14 -14.22 3.27
N GLY A 53 8.21 -13.23 4.16
CA GLY A 53 9.42 -12.43 4.23
C GLY A 53 9.34 -11.27 5.22
N LYS A 54 10.28 -10.36 5.04
CA LYS A 54 10.41 -9.15 5.84
C LYS A 54 10.43 -7.93 4.94
N VAL A 55 9.76 -6.88 5.38
CA VAL A 55 9.79 -5.57 4.73
C VAL A 55 10.26 -4.51 5.72
N ALA A 56 11.13 -3.62 5.25
CA ALA A 56 11.52 -2.39 5.92
C ALA A 56 11.40 -1.23 4.95
N LEU A 57 10.96 -0.07 5.44
CA LEU A 57 10.72 1.14 4.66
C LEU A 57 11.16 2.36 5.46
N ILE A 58 11.88 3.27 4.84
CA ILE A 58 12.09 4.65 5.29
C ILE A 58 11.64 5.60 4.18
N ARG A 59 10.70 6.45 4.45
CA ARG A 59 10.24 7.47 3.52
C ARG A 59 11.20 8.67 3.46
N PRO A 60 11.35 9.26 2.26
CA PRO A 60 10.79 8.83 0.98
C PRO A 60 11.64 7.74 0.29
N GLY A 61 10.97 6.75 -0.25
CA GLY A 61 11.50 5.87 -1.30
C GLY A 61 12.53 4.81 -0.93
N LYS A 62 13.07 4.77 0.29
CA LYS A 62 13.98 3.70 0.70
C LYS A 62 13.16 2.51 1.19
N PHE A 63 13.41 1.34 0.64
CA PHE A 63 12.78 0.12 1.13
C PHE A 63 13.64 -1.12 0.88
N ARG A 64 13.36 -2.17 1.63
CA ARG A 64 13.98 -3.48 1.53
C ARG A 64 12.93 -4.56 1.71
N VAL A 65 12.88 -5.52 0.79
CA VAL A 65 12.01 -6.69 0.86
C VAL A 65 12.87 -7.93 0.71
N GLU A 66 12.84 -8.81 1.71
CA GLU A 66 13.53 -10.08 1.73
C GLU A 66 12.52 -11.21 1.81
N TYR A 67 12.65 -12.19 0.93
CA TYR A 67 11.84 -13.39 0.93
C TYR A 67 12.56 -14.54 1.67
N ASN A 68 11.78 -15.45 2.25
CA ASN A 68 12.31 -16.62 2.95
C ASN A 68 12.47 -17.81 2.00
N GLU A 69 11.57 -17.96 1.01
CA GLU A 69 11.49 -19.12 0.13
C GLU A 69 12.32 -18.97 -1.14
N ILE A 70 12.66 -17.74 -1.51
CA ILE A 70 13.42 -17.45 -2.73
C ILE A 70 14.60 -16.53 -2.42
N SER A 71 15.72 -16.74 -3.09
CA SER A 71 16.93 -15.94 -2.91
C SER A 71 16.87 -14.59 -3.62
N VAL A 72 15.75 -13.88 -3.47
CA VAL A 72 15.52 -12.57 -4.07
C VAL A 72 15.47 -11.49 -2.99
N LEU A 73 16.22 -10.43 -3.22
CA LEU A 73 16.19 -9.20 -2.45
C LEU A 73 15.72 -8.06 -3.36
N ILE A 74 14.72 -7.32 -2.92
CA ILE A 74 14.31 -6.06 -3.57
C ILE A 74 14.71 -4.93 -2.63
N ILE A 75 15.52 -4.00 -3.11
CA ILE A 75 16.08 -2.92 -2.29
C ILE A 75 16.07 -1.59 -3.04
N SER A 76 15.77 -0.51 -2.33
CA SER A 76 15.85 0.85 -2.86
C SER A 76 16.62 1.77 -1.92
N ASP A 77 17.49 2.58 -2.51
CA ASP A 77 18.23 3.65 -1.83
C ASP A 77 17.46 5.00 -1.79
N GLY A 78 16.23 5.02 -2.32
CA GLY A 78 15.41 6.22 -2.47
C GLY A 78 15.53 6.89 -3.84
N ARG A 79 16.42 6.42 -4.71
CA ARG A 79 16.63 6.93 -6.08
C ARG A 79 16.33 5.88 -7.14
N LYS A 80 16.78 4.68 -6.93
CA LYS A 80 16.60 3.52 -7.82
C LYS A 80 16.22 2.29 -7.01
N VAL A 81 15.66 1.32 -7.69
CA VAL A 81 15.33 0.00 -7.16
C VAL A 81 16.25 -1.02 -7.77
N ALA A 82 16.82 -1.89 -6.96
CA ALA A 82 17.55 -3.06 -7.38
C ALA A 82 16.77 -4.32 -7.01
N VAL A 83 16.62 -5.23 -7.97
CA VAL A 83 16.15 -6.60 -7.75
C VAL A 83 17.35 -7.50 -7.91
N ILE A 84 17.73 -8.14 -6.82
CA ILE A 84 18.94 -8.98 -6.72
C ILE A 84 18.50 -10.43 -6.58
N ASN A 85 18.88 -11.25 -7.55
CA ASN A 85 18.76 -12.70 -7.43
C ASN A 85 20.12 -13.25 -6.96
N LYS A 86 20.15 -13.74 -5.72
CA LYS A 86 21.38 -14.18 -5.06
C LYS A 86 21.91 -15.49 -5.65
N ASP A 87 21.03 -16.39 -6.11
CA ASP A 87 21.42 -17.70 -6.63
C ASP A 87 22.22 -17.59 -7.92
N ILE A 88 21.77 -16.72 -8.82
CA ILE A 88 22.43 -16.51 -10.12
C ILE A 88 23.33 -15.25 -10.14
N LYS A 89 23.50 -14.61 -8.99
CA LYS A 89 24.35 -13.41 -8.80
C LYS A 89 23.99 -12.30 -9.81
N ASN A 90 22.69 -12.11 -10.04
CA ASN A 90 22.19 -11.10 -10.98
C ASN A 90 21.57 -9.92 -10.23
N ILE A 91 21.75 -8.74 -10.79
CA ILE A 91 21.11 -7.50 -10.33
C ILE A 91 20.48 -6.77 -11.49
N SER A 92 19.21 -6.38 -11.34
CA SER A 92 18.46 -5.56 -12.31
C SER A 92 18.00 -4.30 -11.63
N PHE A 93 18.03 -3.17 -12.36
CA PHE A 93 17.63 -1.87 -11.84
C PHE A 93 16.33 -1.38 -12.47
N TYR A 94 15.51 -0.73 -11.66
CA TYR A 94 14.21 -0.17 -12.04
C TYR A 94 14.06 1.23 -11.46
N SER A 95 13.18 2.01 -12.08
CA SER A 95 12.77 3.31 -11.56
C SER A 95 11.76 3.13 -10.43
N LEU A 96 11.90 3.91 -9.36
CA LEU A 96 10.91 3.97 -8.28
C LEU A 96 9.51 4.37 -8.76
N LYS A 97 9.43 5.19 -9.82
CA LYS A 97 8.16 5.67 -10.37
C LYS A 97 7.37 4.56 -11.08
N ASP A 98 8.07 3.52 -11.53
CA ASP A 98 7.46 2.41 -12.26
C ASP A 98 6.92 1.33 -11.34
N LEU A 99 7.21 1.43 -10.03
CA LEU A 99 6.71 0.47 -9.06
C LEU A 99 5.21 0.64 -8.84
N PRO A 100 4.48 -0.49 -8.75
CA PRO A 100 3.11 -0.49 -8.27
C PRO A 100 3.03 0.19 -6.89
N ALA A 101 1.98 1.01 -6.70
CA ALA A 101 1.76 1.70 -5.44
C ALA A 101 2.95 2.54 -4.93
N SER A 102 3.81 3.04 -5.84
CA SER A 102 4.95 3.91 -5.49
C SER A 102 4.56 5.09 -4.59
N MET A 103 3.31 5.55 -4.66
CA MET A 103 2.79 6.61 -3.83
C MET A 103 2.89 6.33 -2.31
N ILE A 104 2.82 5.05 -1.89
CA ILE A 104 3.01 4.69 -0.47
C ILE A 104 4.46 4.90 -0.03
N LEU A 105 5.41 4.81 -0.98
CA LEU A 105 6.81 5.07 -0.73
C LEU A 105 7.12 6.56 -0.57
N PHE A 106 6.23 7.42 -1.07
CA PHE A 106 6.38 8.86 -0.94
C PHE A 106 5.40 9.39 0.13
N LYS A 107 5.78 10.44 0.86
CA LYS A 107 4.93 11.05 1.90
C LYS A 107 3.66 11.75 1.37
N ASP A 108 3.45 11.75 0.08
CA ASP A 108 2.44 12.58 -0.57
C ASP A 108 1.16 11.80 -0.91
N ILE A 109 0.62 11.09 0.09
CA ILE A 109 -0.70 10.49 -0.01
C ILE A 109 -1.73 11.52 0.44
N SER A 110 -2.45 12.08 -0.51
CA SER A 110 -3.53 13.04 -0.25
C SER A 110 -4.71 12.75 -1.16
N LEU A 111 -5.90 13.18 -0.77
CA LEU A 111 -7.11 13.10 -1.62
C LEU A 111 -6.94 13.85 -2.94
N ASN A 112 -5.99 14.79 -3.01
CA ASN A 112 -5.68 15.50 -4.24
C ASN A 112 -4.93 14.63 -5.26
N ASN A 113 -4.19 13.62 -4.81
CA ASN A 113 -3.31 12.80 -5.64
C ASN A 113 -3.88 11.42 -5.93
N ILE A 114 -4.95 11.03 -5.22
CA ILE A 114 -5.61 9.75 -5.41
C ILE A 114 -7.01 9.92 -6.00
N HIS A 115 -7.49 8.87 -6.66
CA HIS A 115 -8.89 8.67 -7.00
C HIS A 115 -9.44 7.58 -6.09
N LEU A 116 -10.34 7.97 -5.18
CA LEU A 116 -11.00 7.06 -4.27
C LEU A 116 -12.12 6.32 -5.03
N HIS A 117 -12.06 5.00 -5.08
CA HIS A 117 -13.09 4.16 -5.67
C HIS A 117 -14.13 3.72 -4.65
N THR A 118 -13.67 3.18 -3.51
CA THR A 118 -14.57 2.73 -2.43
C THR A 118 -13.94 2.95 -1.06
N SER A 119 -14.80 3.20 -0.08
CA SER A 119 -14.46 3.18 1.34
C SER A 119 -15.57 2.44 2.08
N LYS A 120 -15.25 1.31 2.72
CA LYS A 120 -16.19 0.48 3.45
C LYS A 120 -15.81 0.45 4.92
N ASN A 121 -16.73 0.87 5.75
CA ASN A 121 -16.58 0.84 7.20
C ASN A 121 -17.38 -0.35 7.76
N LEU A 122 -16.72 -1.48 7.94
CA LEU A 122 -17.27 -2.69 8.51
C LEU A 122 -17.11 -2.70 10.03
N GLU A 123 -17.71 -3.68 10.72
CA GLU A 123 -17.70 -3.74 12.18
C GLU A 123 -16.29 -3.64 12.78
N ASN A 124 -15.39 -4.53 12.37
CA ASN A 124 -14.05 -4.66 12.92
C ASN A 124 -12.93 -4.16 11.99
N ARG A 125 -13.24 -3.76 10.76
CA ARG A 125 -12.26 -3.35 9.77
C ARG A 125 -12.74 -2.21 8.87
N ILE A 126 -11.79 -1.53 8.28
CA ILE A 126 -12.02 -0.54 7.23
C ILE A 126 -11.32 -1.06 5.96
N GLU A 127 -12.03 -1.02 4.85
CA GLU A 127 -11.49 -1.35 3.53
C GLU A 127 -11.55 -0.11 2.65
N ILE A 128 -10.43 0.25 2.05
CA ILE A 128 -10.33 1.37 1.11
C ILE A 128 -9.75 0.89 -0.20
N THR A 129 -10.33 1.35 -1.30
CA THR A 129 -9.82 1.11 -2.66
C THR A 129 -9.61 2.44 -3.34
N PHE A 130 -8.41 2.63 -3.87
CA PHE A 130 -8.04 3.83 -4.60
C PHE A 130 -7.04 3.52 -5.70
N SER A 131 -6.83 4.48 -6.59
CA SER A 131 -5.75 4.49 -7.59
C SER A 131 -5.06 5.85 -7.58
N THR A 132 -3.89 5.94 -8.19
CA THR A 132 -3.29 7.25 -8.46
C THR A 132 -4.09 7.95 -9.56
N LYS A 133 -4.17 9.28 -9.54
CA LYS A 133 -4.85 10.04 -10.61
C LYS A 133 -4.21 9.83 -11.99
N GLN A 134 -2.92 9.50 -12.01
CA GLN A 134 -2.15 9.24 -13.23
C GLN A 134 -2.40 7.85 -13.82
N LYS A 135 -2.75 6.86 -12.94
CA LYS A 135 -2.98 5.46 -13.32
C LYS A 135 -4.39 5.00 -12.91
N LYS A 136 -5.39 5.84 -13.13
CA LYS A 136 -6.75 5.66 -12.60
C LYS A 136 -7.36 4.31 -12.95
N ASP A 137 -7.12 3.83 -14.14
CA ASP A 137 -7.74 2.62 -14.67
C ASP A 137 -6.78 1.42 -14.75
N ASP A 138 -5.47 1.65 -14.62
CA ASP A 138 -4.44 0.62 -14.82
C ASP A 138 -4.10 -0.17 -13.56
N GLU A 139 -4.33 0.42 -12.39
CA GLU A 139 -3.90 -0.16 -11.11
C GLU A 139 -4.82 0.28 -9.98
N LYS A 140 -5.40 -0.68 -9.27
CA LYS A 140 -6.19 -0.42 -8.06
C LYS A 140 -5.47 -0.96 -6.84
N ILE A 141 -5.39 -0.12 -5.84
CA ILE A 141 -4.77 -0.44 -4.55
C ILE A 141 -5.89 -0.62 -3.53
N HIS A 142 -5.91 -1.78 -2.89
CA HIS A 142 -6.85 -2.10 -1.83
C HIS A 142 -6.09 -2.21 -0.52
N ILE A 143 -6.54 -1.50 0.50
CA ILE A 143 -5.94 -1.60 1.83
C ILE A 143 -7.03 -1.95 2.85
N THR A 144 -6.70 -2.90 3.72
CA THR A 144 -7.56 -3.29 4.83
C THR A 144 -6.88 -2.91 6.14
N PHE A 145 -7.63 -2.23 6.99
CA PHE A 145 -7.22 -1.84 8.33
C PHE A 145 -8.08 -2.55 9.38
N GLU A 146 -7.47 -3.01 10.45
CA GLU A 146 -8.14 -3.29 11.70
C GLU A 146 -8.46 -1.97 12.41
N LYS A 147 -9.60 -1.89 13.14
CA LYS A 147 -10.06 -0.62 13.72
C LYS A 147 -9.52 -0.31 15.10
N LYS A 148 -9.26 -1.35 15.90
CA LYS A 148 -8.91 -1.21 17.32
C LYS A 148 -7.75 -2.15 17.69
N PRO A 149 -6.51 -1.65 17.66
CA PRO A 149 -6.07 -0.33 17.23
C PRO A 149 -6.19 -0.16 15.71
N LEU A 150 -6.20 1.09 15.21
CA LEU A 150 -6.14 1.32 13.77
C LEU A 150 -4.76 0.91 13.26
N ILE A 151 -4.72 -0.21 12.52
CA ILE A 151 -3.47 -0.75 11.98
C ILE A 151 -3.71 -1.38 10.61
N MET A 152 -2.81 -1.12 9.67
CA MET A 152 -2.83 -1.75 8.35
C MET A 152 -2.52 -3.24 8.45
N LYS A 153 -3.42 -4.08 7.93
CA LYS A 153 -3.29 -5.55 7.97
C LYS A 153 -3.02 -6.15 6.61
N LYS A 154 -3.62 -5.59 5.57
CA LYS A 154 -3.51 -6.14 4.23
C LYS A 154 -3.42 -5.03 3.20
N TRP A 155 -2.66 -5.32 2.19
CA TRP A 155 -2.52 -4.52 1.00
C TRP A 155 -2.61 -5.42 -0.22
N SER A 156 -3.41 -5.08 -1.21
CA SER A 156 -3.39 -5.76 -2.50
C SER A 156 -3.38 -4.77 -3.65
N ILE A 157 -2.82 -5.22 -4.75
CA ILE A 157 -2.72 -4.48 -5.99
C ILE A 157 -3.35 -5.34 -7.06
N ASP A 158 -4.40 -4.80 -7.70
CA ASP A 158 -5.04 -5.39 -8.87
C ASP A 158 -4.57 -4.62 -10.10
N ARG A 159 -4.06 -5.32 -11.10
CA ARG A 159 -3.58 -4.78 -12.38
C ARG A 159 -4.50 -5.20 -13.52
N LEU A 160 -4.46 -4.49 -14.63
CA LEU A 160 -5.28 -4.76 -15.82
C LEU A 160 -5.07 -6.17 -16.41
N ASP A 161 -3.90 -6.74 -16.24
CA ASP A 161 -3.56 -8.09 -16.70
C ASP A 161 -4.12 -9.22 -15.82
N ASN A 162 -5.06 -8.89 -14.91
CA ASN A 162 -5.61 -9.78 -13.89
C ASN A 162 -4.57 -10.34 -12.90
N ASN A 163 -3.37 -9.79 -12.91
CA ASN A 163 -2.37 -10.13 -11.91
C ASN A 163 -2.68 -9.40 -10.61
N LYS A 164 -3.08 -10.16 -9.61
CA LYS A 164 -3.33 -9.69 -8.27
C LYS A 164 -2.21 -10.16 -7.35
N THR A 165 -1.68 -9.24 -6.56
CA THR A 165 -0.76 -9.56 -5.47
C THR A 165 -1.39 -9.08 -4.17
N GLU A 166 -1.52 -9.98 -3.20
CA GLU A 166 -1.98 -9.66 -1.85
C GLU A 166 -0.82 -9.79 -0.87
N ILE A 167 -0.67 -8.81 0.01
CA ILE A 167 0.34 -8.78 1.08
C ILE A 167 -0.38 -8.62 2.40
N MET A 168 -0.21 -9.56 3.30
CA MET A 168 -0.69 -9.50 4.68
C MET A 168 0.48 -9.18 5.60
N PHE A 169 0.30 -8.16 6.45
CA PHE A 169 1.32 -7.71 7.40
C PHE A 169 1.14 -8.38 8.76
N ASN A 170 2.25 -8.84 9.33
CA ASN A 170 2.30 -9.42 10.66
C ASN A 170 3.38 -8.71 11.48
N ASN A 171 3.04 -8.33 12.71
CA ASN A 171 3.93 -7.55 13.59
C ASN A 171 4.37 -6.23 12.94
N LEU A 172 3.41 -5.50 12.36
CA LEU A 172 3.64 -4.19 11.76
C LEU A 172 4.04 -3.18 12.83
N LEU A 173 5.22 -2.58 12.65
CA LEU A 173 5.76 -1.52 13.49
C LEU A 173 5.96 -0.27 12.63
N LEU A 174 5.47 0.87 13.11
CA LEU A 174 5.62 2.17 12.47
C LEU A 174 6.51 3.07 13.34
N ASP A 175 7.23 3.97 12.70
CA ASP A 175 8.05 5.01 13.30
C ASP A 175 9.14 4.52 14.27
N ASN A 176 9.59 3.28 14.06
CA ASN A 176 10.76 2.74 14.74
C ASN A 176 12.04 3.13 14.00
N GLU A 177 13.12 3.26 14.74
CA GLU A 177 14.44 3.50 14.17
C GLU A 177 14.90 2.34 13.29
N LEU A 178 15.43 2.64 12.11
CA LEU A 178 15.98 1.68 11.15
C LEU A 178 17.38 2.12 10.73
N ASP A 179 18.30 1.16 10.67
CA ASP A 179 19.66 1.41 10.18
C ASP A 179 19.63 1.72 8.68
N LEU A 180 20.16 2.87 8.28
CA LEU A 180 20.28 3.29 6.89
C LEU A 180 21.09 2.32 6.02
N LYS A 181 22.00 1.57 6.62
CA LYS A 181 22.79 0.54 5.94
C LYS A 181 21.93 -0.59 5.35
N LEU A 182 20.70 -0.78 5.84
CA LEU A 182 19.74 -1.73 5.28
C LEU A 182 19.35 -1.41 3.84
N PHE A 183 19.52 -0.16 3.42
CA PHE A 183 19.09 0.37 2.13
C PHE A 183 20.26 0.69 1.18
N ASP A 184 21.44 0.18 1.49
CA ASP A 184 22.64 0.34 0.70
C ASP A 184 22.73 -0.75 -0.37
N ILE A 185 22.43 -0.37 -1.62
CA ILE A 185 22.43 -1.29 -2.77
C ILE A 185 23.85 -1.83 -3.04
N GLU A 186 24.90 -1.00 -2.86
CA GLU A 186 26.27 -1.42 -3.19
C GLU A 186 26.75 -2.54 -2.27
N ARG A 187 26.32 -2.55 -1.02
CA ARG A 187 26.61 -3.62 -0.06
C ARG A 187 26.01 -4.96 -0.46
N GLU A 188 24.93 -4.94 -1.19
CA GLU A 188 24.16 -6.11 -1.60
C GLU A 188 24.44 -6.52 -3.05
N ASP A 189 25.21 -5.72 -3.80
CA ASP A 189 25.53 -6.03 -5.20
C ASP A 189 26.46 -7.25 -5.28
N PRO A 190 25.97 -8.38 -5.83
CA PRO A 190 26.72 -9.62 -5.89
C PRO A 190 27.94 -9.56 -6.81
N ARG A 191 28.08 -8.52 -7.60
CA ARG A 191 29.22 -8.30 -8.51
C ARG A 191 30.39 -7.65 -7.78
N ILE A 192 30.11 -6.90 -6.71
CA ILE A 192 31.09 -6.12 -5.94
C ILE A 192 31.42 -6.81 -4.62
N THR A 193 30.40 -7.29 -3.94
CA THR A 193 30.54 -7.88 -2.60
C THR A 193 30.45 -9.41 -2.69
N PRO A 194 31.55 -10.14 -2.37
CA PRO A 194 31.46 -11.59 -2.25
C PRO A 194 30.48 -11.97 -1.12
N TRP A 195 29.50 -12.81 -1.43
CA TRP A 195 28.58 -13.33 -0.43
C TRP A 195 29.38 -14.11 0.62
N LYS A 196 29.24 -13.74 1.88
CA LYS A 196 29.66 -14.59 2.99
C LYS A 196 28.68 -15.76 3.06
N ASN A 197 29.15 -16.96 2.77
CA ASN A 197 28.41 -18.20 2.98
C ASN A 197 28.08 -18.38 4.47
#